data_c0a614cc4b7909bad4be8923c010deef
#
_entry.id   c0a614cc4b7909bad4be8923c010deef
#
_cell.length_a   1.000
_cell.length_b   1.000
_cell.length_c   1.000
_cell.angle_alpha   90.00
_cell.angle_beta   90.00
_cell.angle_gamma   90.00
#
_symmetry.space_group_name_H-M   'P 1'
#
loop_
_entity.id
_entity.type
_entity.pdbx_description
1 polymer ?
#
loop_
_entity_poly.entity_id
_entity_poly.type
_entity_poly.pdbx_seq_one_letter_code
_entity_poly.pdbx_strand_id
1 'polypeptide(L)'
;MAYSIVWHEQILDDLKALDNETAGKIVERVRNHLSQNLEKLGKPLRGVLKGLFRYHWSDYRIIYTIDRADNQISILYIGRRKDVYR
;
A
#
# COMPACT_ATOMS: atom_id res chain seq x y z
N MET A 1 -5.41 -1.08 -17.34
CA MET A 1 -3.98 -1.46 -17.24
C MET A 1 -3.50 -1.46 -15.81
N ALA A 2 -2.64 -2.41 -15.50
CA ALA A 2 -2.08 -2.48 -14.17
C ALA A 2 -0.99 -1.42 -13.99
N TYR A 3 -0.85 -0.91 -12.76
CA TYR A 3 0.20 0.02 -12.42
C TYR A 3 1.45 -0.75 -12.00
N SER A 4 2.62 -0.18 -12.27
CA SER A 4 3.88 -0.68 -11.71
C SER A 4 3.96 -0.30 -10.24
N ILE A 5 4.64 -1.12 -9.43
CA ILE A 5 4.73 -0.88 -8.00
C ILE A 5 6.16 -0.58 -7.62
N VAL A 6 6.37 0.52 -6.91
CA VAL A 6 7.66 0.88 -6.35
C VAL A 6 7.65 0.55 -4.86
N TRP A 7 8.55 -0.34 -4.46
CA TRP A 7 8.73 -0.74 -3.07
C TRP A 7 9.95 -0.03 -2.52
N HIS A 8 9.74 0.97 -1.68
CA HIS A 8 10.85 1.67 -1.06
C HIS A 8 11.60 0.76 -0.09
N GLU A 9 12.86 1.07 0.13
CA GLU A 9 13.73 0.27 0.99
C GLU A 9 13.14 0.08 2.39
N GLN A 10 12.59 1.14 2.96
CA GLN A 10 11.96 1.06 4.27
C GLN A 10 10.81 0.05 4.29
N ILE A 11 10.06 -0.03 3.19
CA ILE A 11 8.94 -0.97 3.08
C ILE A 11 9.44 -2.41 3.03
N LEU A 12 10.56 -2.63 2.37
CA LEU A 12 11.16 -3.96 2.34
C LEU A 12 11.57 -4.40 3.75
N ASP A 13 12.10 -3.46 4.54
CA ASP A 13 12.43 -3.73 5.94
C ASP A 13 11.17 -4.01 6.77
N ASP A 14 10.11 -3.25 6.54
CA ASP A 14 8.84 -3.46 7.23
C ASP A 14 8.26 -4.84 6.92
N LEU A 15 8.36 -5.28 5.67
CA LEU A 15 7.89 -6.62 5.28
C LEU A 15 8.72 -7.71 5.93
N LYS A 16 10.03 -7.51 6.07
CA LYS A 16 10.90 -8.49 6.72
C LYS A 16 10.59 -8.65 8.21
N ALA A 17 10.01 -7.61 8.83
CA ALA A 17 9.63 -7.67 10.23
C ALA A 17 8.35 -8.46 10.46
N LEU A 18 7.59 -8.76 9.40
CA LEU A 18 6.39 -9.58 9.47
C LEU A 18 6.75 -11.04 9.26
N ASP A 19 5.84 -11.95 9.66
CA ASP A 19 6.05 -13.35 9.31
C ASP A 19 5.95 -13.51 7.79
N ASN A 20 6.62 -14.54 7.26
CA ASN A 20 6.72 -14.73 5.82
C ASN A 20 5.37 -14.90 5.14
N GLU A 21 4.44 -15.56 5.78
CA GLU A 21 3.11 -15.78 5.22
C GLU A 21 2.35 -14.47 5.08
N THR A 22 2.37 -13.65 6.11
CA THR A 22 1.69 -12.34 6.10
C THR A 22 2.32 -11.41 5.07
N ALA A 23 3.65 -11.32 5.07
CA ALA A 23 4.37 -10.50 4.10
C ALA A 23 4.06 -10.92 2.67
N GLY A 24 4.05 -12.22 2.41
CA GLY A 24 3.74 -12.75 1.09
C GLY A 24 2.33 -12.40 0.64
N LYS A 25 1.37 -12.47 1.55
CA LYS A 25 -0.02 -12.11 1.22
C LYS A 25 -0.18 -10.62 0.94
N ILE A 26 0.50 -9.78 1.69
CA ILE A 26 0.44 -8.34 1.46
C ILE A 26 1.01 -8.01 0.07
N VAL A 27 2.17 -8.56 -0.25
CA VAL A 27 2.78 -8.35 -1.57
C VAL A 27 1.86 -8.83 -2.68
N GLU A 28 1.28 -10.01 -2.52
CA GLU A 28 0.36 -10.58 -3.49
C GLU A 28 -0.86 -9.69 -3.70
N ARG A 29 -1.45 -9.20 -2.62
CA ARG A 29 -2.62 -8.32 -2.70
C ARG A 29 -2.31 -7.01 -3.40
N VAL A 30 -1.16 -6.43 -3.11
CA VAL A 30 -0.76 -5.18 -3.76
C VAL A 30 -0.52 -5.42 -5.25
N ARG A 31 0.21 -6.45 -5.59
CA ARG A 31 0.58 -6.73 -6.99
C ARG A 31 -0.59 -7.19 -7.85
N ASN A 32 -1.43 -8.06 -7.31
CA ASN A 32 -2.45 -8.74 -8.11
C ASN A 32 -3.85 -8.17 -7.93
N HIS A 33 -4.07 -7.38 -6.89
CA HIS A 33 -5.39 -6.88 -6.57
C HIS A 33 -5.43 -5.36 -6.58
N LEU A 34 -4.68 -4.73 -5.69
CA LEU A 34 -4.69 -3.27 -5.59
C LEU A 34 -4.25 -2.59 -6.88
N SER A 35 -3.13 -3.04 -7.47
CA SER A 35 -2.58 -2.40 -8.65
C SER A 35 -3.52 -2.42 -9.85
N GLN A 36 -4.48 -3.31 -9.85
CA GLN A 36 -5.44 -3.44 -10.95
C GLN A 36 -6.78 -2.81 -10.63
N ASN A 37 -7.03 -2.42 -9.39
CA ASN A 37 -8.32 -1.90 -8.94
C ASN A 37 -8.18 -0.69 -8.04
N LEU A 38 -7.24 0.20 -8.34
CA LEU A 38 -6.93 1.36 -7.50
C LEU A 38 -8.14 2.18 -7.10
N GLU A 39 -9.00 2.47 -8.06
CA GLU A 39 -10.14 3.36 -7.82
C GLU A 39 -11.22 2.72 -6.97
N LYS A 40 -11.27 1.38 -6.96
CA LYS A 40 -12.28 0.66 -6.19
C LYS A 40 -11.79 0.31 -4.78
N LEU A 41 -10.52 0.01 -4.64
CA LEU A 41 -9.97 -0.55 -3.41
C LEU A 41 -9.30 0.48 -2.52
N GLY A 42 -8.60 1.45 -3.12
CA GLY A 42 -7.92 2.48 -2.38
C GLY A 42 -8.84 3.65 -2.07
N LYS A 43 -8.70 4.21 -0.89
CA LYS A 43 -9.47 5.38 -0.47
C LYS A 43 -8.54 6.56 -0.23
N PRO A 44 -8.86 7.75 -0.79
CA PRO A 44 -8.01 8.92 -0.57
C PRO A 44 -8.06 9.40 0.88
N LEU A 45 -6.93 9.87 1.37
CA LEU A 45 -6.83 10.50 2.67
C LEU A 45 -7.02 12.02 2.51
N ARG A 46 -7.33 12.69 3.61
CA ARG A 46 -7.66 14.10 3.60
C ARG A 46 -6.73 14.92 4.49
N GLY A 47 -6.84 16.24 4.39
CA GLY A 47 -6.08 17.17 5.21
C GLY A 47 -4.60 17.17 4.84
N VAL A 48 -3.76 17.08 5.85
CA VAL A 48 -2.31 17.08 5.63
C VAL A 48 -1.82 15.85 4.85
N LEU A 49 -2.66 14.81 4.78
CA LEU A 49 -2.35 13.57 4.06
C LEU A 49 -2.96 13.56 2.66
N LYS A 50 -3.44 14.68 2.18
CA LYS A 50 -4.00 14.77 0.83
C LYS A 50 -2.96 14.31 -0.20
N GLY A 51 -3.41 13.50 -1.16
CA GLY A 51 -2.52 12.91 -2.16
C GLY A 51 -2.08 11.51 -1.81
N LEU A 52 -2.34 11.06 -0.60
CA LEU A 52 -2.07 9.70 -0.18
C LEU A 52 -3.35 8.88 -0.21
N PHE A 53 -3.20 7.58 -0.36
CA PHE A 53 -4.33 6.64 -0.38
C PHE A 53 -4.06 5.52 0.59
N ARG A 54 -5.14 4.91 1.06
CA ARG A 54 -5.05 3.76 1.97
C ARG A 54 -5.73 2.55 1.36
N TYR A 55 -5.21 1.39 1.69
CA TYR A 55 -5.79 0.11 1.34
C TYR A 55 -5.73 -0.78 2.57
N HIS A 56 -6.84 -1.40 2.91
CA HIS A 56 -6.92 -2.32 4.06
C HIS A 56 -6.90 -3.76 3.60
N TRP A 57 -6.10 -4.56 4.27
CA TRP A 57 -6.15 -6.00 4.13
C TRP A 57 -5.97 -6.62 5.51
N SER A 58 -6.98 -7.37 5.97
CA SER A 58 -6.95 -7.96 7.31
C SER A 58 -6.77 -6.87 8.37
N ASP A 59 -5.81 -7.02 9.28
CA ASP A 59 -5.51 -6.04 10.31
C ASP A 59 -4.48 -5.01 9.87
N TYR A 60 -4.11 -5.02 8.59
CA TYR A 60 -3.05 -4.17 8.08
C TYR A 60 -3.58 -3.03 7.23
N ARG A 61 -2.81 -1.97 7.21
CA ARG A 61 -3.11 -0.79 6.42
C ARG A 61 -1.90 -0.44 5.58
N ILE A 62 -2.14 -0.20 4.31
CA ILE A 62 -1.10 0.13 3.35
C ILE A 62 -1.38 1.55 2.86
N ILE A 63 -0.36 2.42 2.98
CA ILE A 63 -0.45 3.81 2.50
C ILE A 63 0.40 3.92 1.24
N TYR A 64 -0.16 4.52 0.21
CA TYR A 64 0.52 4.63 -1.07
C TYR A 64 0.17 5.93 -1.78
N THR A 65 0.97 6.28 -2.78
CA THR A 65 0.66 7.37 -3.71
C THR A 65 0.51 6.80 -5.11
N ILE A 66 -0.16 7.55 -5.96
CA ILE A 66 -0.37 7.17 -7.35
C ILE A 66 0.27 8.21 -8.25
N ASP A 67 1.14 7.77 -9.15
CA ASP A 67 1.68 8.59 -10.24
C ASP A 67 0.98 8.15 -11.52
N ARG A 68 -0.02 8.92 -11.92
CA ARG A 68 -0.83 8.56 -13.08
C ARG A 68 -0.10 8.78 -14.39
N ALA A 69 0.86 9.71 -14.41
CA ALA A 69 1.64 9.97 -15.62
C ALA A 69 2.53 8.77 -15.98
N ASP A 70 3.13 8.15 -14.96
CA ASP A 70 4.02 7.02 -15.15
C ASP A 70 3.37 5.68 -14.86
N ASN A 71 2.08 5.67 -14.51
CA ASN A 71 1.35 4.46 -14.11
C ASN A 71 2.09 3.70 -13.01
N GLN A 72 2.47 4.42 -11.96
CA GLN A 72 3.19 3.85 -10.83
C GLN A 72 2.46 4.06 -9.52
N ILE A 73 2.61 3.09 -8.63
CA ILE A 73 2.18 3.19 -7.25
C ILE A 73 3.43 3.13 -6.39
N SER A 74 3.59 4.06 -5.47
CA SER A 74 4.68 4.02 -4.50
C SER A 74 4.11 3.67 -3.14
N ILE A 75 4.58 2.57 -2.57
CA ILE A 75 4.15 2.11 -1.26
C ILE A 75 4.98 2.84 -0.20
N LEU A 76 4.31 3.61 0.64
CA LEU A 76 4.97 4.47 1.62
C LEU A 76 4.95 3.93 3.03
N TYR A 77 3.97 3.10 3.36
CA TYR A 77 3.82 2.59 4.72
C TYR A 77 3.02 1.31 4.73
N ILE A 78 3.44 0.35 5.55
CA ILE A 78 2.68 -0.85 5.84
C ILE A 78 2.72 -1.01 7.36
N GLY A 79 1.56 -1.13 7.98
CA GLY A 79 1.50 -1.32 9.42
C GLY A 79 0.15 -1.81 9.85
N ARG A 80 0.03 -2.11 11.14
CA ARG A 80 -1.24 -2.52 11.69
C ARG A 80 -2.20 -1.34 11.71
N ARG A 81 -3.46 -1.63 11.45
CA ARG A 81 -4.51 -0.65 11.36
C ARG A 81 -4.54 0.32 12.55
N LYS A 82 -4.39 -0.20 13.75
CA LYS A 82 -4.45 0.62 14.96
C LYS A 82 -3.25 1.56 15.12
N ASP A 83 -2.14 1.29 14.44
CA ASP A 83 -0.93 2.08 14.59
C ASP A 83 -0.87 3.27 13.63
N VAL A 84 -1.63 3.21 12.55
CA VAL A 84 -1.59 4.23 11.51
C VAL A 84 -2.20 5.56 11.95
N TYR A 85 -3.14 5.52 12.87
CA TYR A 85 -3.90 6.71 13.30
C TYR A 85 -3.45 7.26 14.66
N ARG A 86 -2.29 6.99 15.04
CA ARG A 86 -1.75 7.59 16.26
C ARG A 86 -1.22 8.98 16.03
#